data_6f5d626db0a8ce2aaf3492b2996593e3
#
_entry.id   6f5d626db0a8ce2aaf3492b2996593e3
#
_cell.length_a   1.000
_cell.length_b   1.000
_cell.length_c   1.000
_cell.angle_alpha   90.00
_cell.angle_beta   90.00
_cell.angle_gamma   90.00
#
_symmetry.space_group_name_H-M   'P 1'
#
loop_
_entity.id
_entity.type
_entity.pdbx_description
1 polymer ?
#
loop_
_entity_poly.entity_id
_entity_poly.type
_entity_poly.pdbx_seq_one_letter_code
_entity_poly.pdbx_strand_id
1 'polypeptide(L)'
;AFLHSYANPAHEARMRDILREEAPDVEVTLSHELSREYREYERTSTAVLDAYIKPIMRSYLLALEGELVRRGFDGNFLLSRSAGGAMTATAAREQPVNLILSGPAGGVVGAAALSGLIDRPNLITIDMGGTSLDASLVLDGAPVLYHGAEFEGLPINTPSLYIHTIGAGGGSLGY
;
A
#
# COMPACT_ATOMS: atom_id res chain seq x y z
N ALA A 1 -17.87 -5.93 0.37
CA ALA A 1 -18.29 -4.52 0.35
C ALA A 1 -19.81 -4.44 0.24
N PHE A 2 -20.44 -3.60 1.06
CA PHE A 2 -21.88 -3.32 0.97
C PHE A 2 -22.12 -1.83 0.76
N LEU A 3 -23.30 -1.50 0.20
CA LEU A 3 -23.74 -0.12 0.07
C LEU A 3 -23.77 0.53 1.46
N HIS A 4 -23.28 1.77 1.54
CA HIS A 4 -23.24 2.58 2.75
C HIS A 4 -22.47 1.99 3.95
N SER A 5 -21.66 0.94 3.76
CA SER A 5 -20.85 0.37 4.86
C SER A 5 -19.78 1.35 5.40
N TYR A 6 -19.41 2.36 4.63
CA TYR A 6 -18.56 3.46 5.09
C TYR A 6 -19.19 4.25 6.25
N ALA A 7 -20.53 4.37 6.27
CA ALA A 7 -21.29 5.07 7.30
C ALA A 7 -21.78 4.10 8.39
N ASN A 8 -22.25 2.90 8.00
CA ASN A 8 -22.70 1.86 8.92
C ASN A 8 -22.08 0.50 8.56
N PRO A 9 -21.04 0.07 9.26
CA PRO A 9 -20.33 -1.18 8.97
C PRO A 9 -21.03 -2.45 9.49
N ALA A 10 -22.15 -2.35 10.20
CA ALA A 10 -22.76 -3.46 10.93
C ALA A 10 -23.06 -4.69 10.04
N HIS A 11 -23.50 -4.47 8.82
CA HIS A 11 -23.82 -5.57 7.89
C HIS A 11 -22.57 -6.27 7.36
N GLU A 12 -21.50 -5.53 7.04
CA GLU A 12 -20.21 -6.14 6.68
C GLU A 12 -19.63 -6.94 7.85
N ALA A 13 -19.65 -6.38 9.05
CA ALA A 13 -19.18 -7.07 10.25
C ALA A 13 -19.97 -8.37 10.50
N ARG A 14 -21.30 -8.31 10.40
CA ARG A 14 -22.14 -9.52 10.56
C ARG A 14 -21.85 -10.57 9.48
N MET A 15 -21.64 -10.14 8.21
CA MET A 15 -21.28 -11.04 7.13
C MET A 15 -19.93 -11.74 7.41
N ARG A 16 -18.93 -11.00 7.90
CA ARG A 16 -17.65 -11.61 8.32
C ARG A 16 -17.87 -12.69 9.36
N ASP A 17 -18.71 -12.45 10.38
CA ASP A 17 -18.94 -13.41 11.43
C ASP A 17 -19.60 -14.68 10.88
N ILE A 18 -20.58 -14.55 9.99
CA ILE A 18 -21.22 -15.67 9.28
C ILE A 18 -20.18 -16.44 8.45
N LEU A 19 -19.33 -15.74 7.68
CA LEU A 19 -18.33 -16.40 6.86
C LEU A 19 -17.28 -17.14 7.70
N ARG A 20 -16.94 -16.64 8.88
CA ARG A 20 -16.05 -17.33 9.80
C ARG A 20 -16.66 -18.62 10.37
N GLU A 21 -17.97 -18.65 10.52
CA GLU A 21 -18.71 -19.84 10.97
C GLU A 21 -18.88 -20.87 9.86
N GLU A 22 -19.29 -20.42 8.67
CA GLU A 22 -19.69 -21.30 7.56
C GLU A 22 -18.51 -21.68 6.63
N ALA A 23 -17.49 -20.82 6.55
CA ALA A 23 -16.35 -21.00 5.65
C ALA A 23 -15.06 -20.49 6.29
N PRO A 24 -14.56 -21.15 7.36
CA PRO A 24 -13.43 -20.65 8.17
C PRO A 24 -12.11 -20.53 7.41
N ASP A 25 -11.97 -21.26 6.32
CA ASP A 25 -10.75 -21.23 5.48
C ASP A 25 -10.72 -20.09 4.45
N VAL A 26 -11.80 -19.30 4.35
CA VAL A 26 -11.89 -18.19 3.41
C VAL A 26 -11.35 -16.91 4.03
N GLU A 27 -10.40 -16.27 3.35
CA GLU A 27 -9.93 -14.94 3.73
C GLU A 27 -11.02 -13.90 3.51
N VAL A 28 -11.25 -13.07 4.52
CA VAL A 28 -12.29 -12.05 4.50
C VAL A 28 -11.67 -10.67 4.70
N THR A 29 -11.94 -9.78 3.76
CA THR A 29 -11.61 -8.35 3.86
C THR A 29 -12.90 -7.54 3.86
N LEU A 30 -13.02 -6.60 4.81
CA LEU A 30 -14.14 -5.68 4.91
C LEU A 30 -13.78 -4.34 4.31
N SER A 31 -14.59 -3.85 3.38
CA SER A 31 -14.28 -2.62 2.65
C SER A 31 -14.19 -1.39 3.56
N HIS A 32 -15.02 -1.31 4.59
CA HIS A 32 -15.02 -0.19 5.54
C HIS A 32 -13.78 -0.14 6.46
N GLU A 33 -13.06 -1.25 6.60
CA GLU A 33 -11.79 -1.29 7.35
C GLU A 33 -10.62 -0.73 6.53
N LEU A 34 -10.73 -0.78 5.20
CA LEU A 34 -9.73 -0.24 4.28
C LEU A 34 -9.99 1.23 3.94
N SER A 35 -11.24 1.57 3.64
CA SER A 35 -11.64 2.92 3.28
C SER A 35 -13.06 3.21 3.77
N ARG A 36 -13.26 4.41 4.33
CA ARG A 36 -14.58 4.90 4.75
C ARG A 36 -15.13 5.96 3.81
N GLU A 37 -14.88 5.80 2.52
CA GLU A 37 -15.42 6.67 1.50
C GLU A 37 -16.71 6.10 0.89
N TYR A 38 -17.54 6.96 0.29
CA TYR A 38 -18.86 6.58 -0.26
C TYR A 38 -18.80 5.81 -1.59
N ARG A 39 -17.66 5.74 -2.24
CA ARG A 39 -17.45 5.15 -3.57
C ARG A 39 -17.43 3.61 -3.49
N GLU A 40 -18.56 2.98 -3.78
CA GLU A 40 -18.74 1.53 -3.66
C GLU A 40 -17.86 0.73 -4.61
N TYR A 41 -17.68 1.20 -5.85
CA TYR A 41 -16.86 0.51 -6.84
C TYR A 41 -15.40 0.49 -6.42
N GLU A 42 -14.85 1.65 -6.08
CA GLU A 42 -13.45 1.78 -5.66
C GLU A 42 -13.20 1.05 -4.33
N ARG A 43 -14.13 1.09 -3.38
CA ARG A 43 -14.03 0.30 -2.14
C ARG A 43 -14.06 -1.20 -2.41
N THR A 44 -14.93 -1.65 -3.33
CA THR A 44 -15.01 -3.07 -3.69
C THR A 44 -13.73 -3.52 -4.37
N SER A 45 -13.22 -2.76 -5.34
CA SER A 45 -11.96 -3.02 -6.01
C SER A 45 -10.81 -3.15 -5.02
N THR A 46 -10.70 -2.18 -4.09
CA THR A 46 -9.66 -2.20 -3.05
C THR A 46 -9.78 -3.43 -2.15
N ALA A 47 -11.01 -3.79 -1.72
CA ALA A 47 -11.24 -4.96 -0.88
C ALA A 47 -10.92 -6.29 -1.62
N VAL A 48 -11.20 -6.37 -2.91
CA VAL A 48 -10.85 -7.54 -3.73
C VAL A 48 -9.35 -7.68 -3.87
N LEU A 49 -8.64 -6.58 -4.18
CA LEU A 49 -7.17 -6.58 -4.25
C LEU A 49 -6.55 -6.98 -2.91
N ASP A 50 -7.02 -6.40 -1.80
CA ASP A 50 -6.54 -6.74 -0.46
C ASP A 50 -6.74 -8.22 -0.14
N ALA A 51 -7.96 -8.75 -0.36
CA ALA A 51 -8.28 -10.15 -0.11
C ALA A 51 -7.44 -11.10 -0.97
N TYR A 52 -7.16 -10.73 -2.23
CA TYR A 52 -6.36 -11.52 -3.14
C TYR A 52 -4.89 -11.63 -2.69
N ILE A 53 -4.29 -10.52 -2.27
CA ILE A 53 -2.88 -10.52 -1.85
C ILE A 53 -2.66 -10.96 -0.40
N LYS A 54 -3.68 -10.90 0.43
CA LYS A 54 -3.60 -11.15 1.88
C LYS A 54 -2.99 -12.51 2.25
N PRO A 55 -3.41 -13.66 1.71
CA PRO A 55 -2.83 -14.95 2.07
C PRO A 55 -1.35 -15.06 1.70
N ILE A 56 -0.94 -14.51 0.55
CA ILE A 56 0.45 -14.51 0.09
C ILE A 56 1.30 -13.65 1.02
N MET A 57 0.86 -12.42 1.29
CA MET A 57 1.59 -11.49 2.15
C MET A 57 1.66 -11.98 3.61
N ARG A 58 0.58 -12.57 4.11
CA ARG A 58 0.57 -13.17 5.46
C ARG A 58 1.63 -14.26 5.58
N SER A 59 1.66 -15.21 4.64
CA SER A 59 2.63 -16.30 4.63
C SER A 59 4.07 -15.77 4.55
N TYR A 60 4.32 -14.85 3.63
CA TYR A 60 5.64 -14.23 3.44
C TYR A 60 6.13 -13.50 4.69
N LEU A 61 5.30 -12.64 5.27
CA LEU A 61 5.67 -11.83 6.44
C LEU A 61 5.88 -12.68 7.68
N LEU A 62 5.07 -13.73 7.90
CA LEU A 62 5.29 -14.67 9.00
C LEU A 62 6.61 -15.43 8.85
N ALA A 63 6.94 -15.89 7.64
CA ALA A 63 8.20 -16.55 7.38
C ALA A 63 9.40 -15.62 7.60
N LEU A 64 9.28 -14.37 7.14
CA LEU A 64 10.34 -13.36 7.29
C LEU A 64 10.56 -12.98 8.75
N GLU A 65 9.48 -12.74 9.51
CA GLU A 65 9.59 -12.46 10.96
C GLU A 65 10.25 -13.63 11.71
N GLY A 66 9.82 -14.87 11.41
CA GLY A 66 10.41 -16.06 12.01
C GLY A 66 11.92 -16.19 11.70
N GLU A 67 12.33 -15.88 10.48
CA GLU A 67 13.74 -15.91 10.08
C GLU A 67 14.55 -14.79 10.76
N LEU A 68 14.00 -13.58 10.88
CA LEU A 68 14.65 -12.48 11.60
C LEU A 68 14.89 -12.82 13.06
N VAL A 69 13.88 -13.36 13.75
CA VAL A 69 14.02 -13.84 15.14
C VAL A 69 15.06 -14.94 15.24
N ARG A 70 15.03 -15.91 14.33
CA ARG A 70 16.03 -17.01 14.31
C ARG A 70 17.47 -16.51 14.13
N ARG A 71 17.65 -15.38 13.45
CA ARG A 71 18.96 -14.73 13.27
C ARG A 71 19.32 -13.77 14.42
N GLY A 72 18.53 -13.70 15.47
CA GLY A 72 18.79 -12.88 16.65
C GLY A 72 18.32 -11.44 16.54
N PHE A 73 17.44 -11.12 15.59
CA PHE A 73 16.81 -9.79 15.54
C PHE A 73 15.76 -9.67 16.63
N ASP A 74 15.90 -8.67 17.51
CA ASP A 74 15.04 -8.37 18.64
C ASP A 74 14.39 -6.97 18.55
N GLY A 75 14.56 -6.28 17.42
CA GLY A 75 14.03 -4.94 17.15
C GLY A 75 12.59 -4.93 16.62
N ASN A 76 12.09 -3.73 16.36
CA ASN A 76 10.80 -3.55 15.70
C ASN A 76 10.94 -3.75 14.19
N PHE A 77 10.27 -4.77 13.65
CA PHE A 77 10.17 -4.98 12.22
C PHE A 77 9.03 -4.15 11.64
N LEU A 78 9.37 -3.14 10.87
CA LEU A 78 8.46 -2.19 10.25
C LEU A 78 8.57 -2.27 8.73
N LEU A 79 7.45 -2.05 8.04
CA LEU A 79 7.36 -2.01 6.58
C LEU A 79 6.95 -0.60 6.14
N SER A 80 7.49 -0.14 5.01
CA SER A 80 7.07 1.09 4.36
C SER A 80 5.62 0.99 3.87
N ARG A 81 4.89 2.11 3.87
CA ARG A 81 3.52 2.20 3.35
C ARG A 81 3.46 2.98 2.04
N SER A 82 2.43 2.69 1.24
CA SER A 82 2.13 3.41 -0.02
C SER A 82 1.94 4.92 0.19
N ALA A 83 1.35 5.32 1.31
CA ALA A 83 1.16 6.73 1.68
C ALA A 83 2.38 7.37 2.37
N GLY A 84 3.51 6.68 2.41
CA GLY A 84 4.65 7.06 3.23
C GLY A 84 4.49 6.64 4.70
N GLY A 85 5.57 6.77 5.46
CA GLY A 85 5.65 6.29 6.83
C GLY A 85 5.80 4.77 6.90
N ALA A 86 5.58 4.21 8.09
CA ALA A 86 5.78 2.79 8.37
C ALA A 86 4.56 2.17 9.07
N MET A 87 4.45 0.85 8.95
CA MET A 87 3.46 0.03 9.65
C MET A 87 4.11 -1.23 10.21
N THR A 88 3.51 -1.82 11.23
CA THR A 88 3.97 -3.10 11.79
C THR A 88 3.66 -4.25 10.82
N ALA A 89 4.44 -5.33 10.90
CA ALA A 89 4.16 -6.53 10.13
C ALA A 89 2.77 -7.12 10.41
N THR A 90 2.28 -7.00 11.65
CA THR A 90 0.91 -7.40 11.99
C THR A 90 -0.14 -6.59 11.21
N ALA A 91 -0.01 -5.27 11.19
CA ALA A 91 -0.92 -4.41 10.42
C ALA A 91 -0.82 -4.67 8.90
N ALA A 92 0.39 -4.94 8.41
CA ALA A 92 0.63 -5.28 7.00
C ALA A 92 -0.02 -6.62 6.59
N ARG A 93 -0.07 -7.61 7.48
CA ARG A 93 -0.79 -8.87 7.24
C ARG A 93 -2.29 -8.70 7.17
N GLU A 94 -2.83 -7.75 7.94
CA GLU A 94 -4.29 -7.48 7.95
C GLU A 94 -4.74 -6.60 6.78
N GLN A 95 -3.91 -5.67 6.34
CA GLN A 95 -4.23 -4.72 5.26
C GLN A 95 -3.06 -4.58 4.27
N PRO A 96 -2.70 -5.64 3.54
CA PRO A 96 -1.54 -5.64 2.65
C PRO A 96 -1.69 -4.70 1.45
N VAL A 97 -2.89 -4.28 1.08
CA VAL A 97 -3.11 -3.27 0.04
C VAL A 97 -2.33 -1.97 0.30
N ASN A 98 -2.06 -1.64 1.57
CA ASN A 98 -1.26 -0.48 1.96
C ASN A 98 0.24 -0.62 1.63
N LEU A 99 0.70 -1.77 1.14
CA LEU A 99 2.07 -2.02 0.73
C LEU A 99 2.30 -1.86 -0.78
N ILE A 100 1.24 -1.69 -1.56
CA ILE A 100 1.33 -1.49 -3.03
C ILE A 100 2.13 -0.20 -3.28
N LEU A 101 3.20 -0.27 -4.07
CA LEU A 101 4.15 0.84 -4.34
C LEU A 101 4.90 1.38 -3.10
N SER A 102 4.97 0.62 -2.01
CA SER A 102 5.67 1.04 -0.79
C SER A 102 7.19 1.19 -0.96
N GLY A 103 7.80 0.44 -1.90
CA GLY A 103 9.23 0.55 -2.23
C GLY A 103 9.57 1.95 -2.77
N PRO A 104 9.00 2.37 -3.92
CA PRO A 104 9.16 3.72 -4.46
C PRO A 104 8.76 4.81 -3.46
N ALA A 105 7.70 4.60 -2.65
CA ALA A 105 7.27 5.55 -1.61
C ALA A 105 8.38 5.85 -0.58
N GLY A 106 9.17 4.85 -0.22
CA GLY A 106 10.33 5.04 0.66
C GLY A 106 11.37 6.00 0.08
N GLY A 107 11.64 5.90 -1.23
CA GLY A 107 12.53 6.81 -1.95
C GLY A 107 12.02 8.25 -1.95
N VAL A 108 10.71 8.46 -2.17
CA VAL A 108 10.10 9.79 -2.16
C VAL A 108 10.16 10.43 -0.77
N VAL A 109 9.90 9.66 0.29
CA VAL A 109 10.03 10.13 1.69
C VAL A 109 11.47 10.52 2.00
N GLY A 110 12.45 9.72 1.56
CA GLY A 110 13.87 10.04 1.69
C GLY A 110 14.25 11.33 0.96
N ALA A 111 13.74 11.54 -0.26
CA ALA A 111 13.94 12.77 -1.02
C ALA A 111 13.31 14.00 -0.33
N ALA A 112 12.13 13.85 0.28
CA ALA A 112 11.51 14.92 1.06
C ALA A 112 12.36 15.31 2.29
N ALA A 113 12.94 14.33 2.99
CA ALA A 113 13.87 14.62 4.06
C ALA A 113 15.13 15.35 3.57
N LEU A 114 15.68 14.92 2.42
CA LEU A 114 16.82 15.56 1.79
C LEU A 114 16.51 17.00 1.36
N SER A 115 15.29 17.30 0.88
CA SER A 115 14.90 18.62 0.40
C SER A 115 15.15 19.72 1.44
N GLY A 116 14.89 19.42 2.72
CA GLY A 116 15.16 20.33 3.83
C GLY A 116 16.66 20.53 4.08
N LEU A 117 17.49 19.51 3.86
CA LEU A 117 18.93 19.59 4.07
C LEU A 117 19.64 20.42 2.99
N ILE A 118 19.12 20.42 1.76
CA ILE A 118 19.72 21.14 0.64
C ILE A 118 19.03 22.48 0.34
N ASP A 119 18.07 22.88 1.18
CA ASP A 119 17.26 24.09 1.01
C ASP A 119 16.58 24.18 -0.37
N ARG A 120 15.98 23.07 -0.77
CA ARG A 120 15.20 22.93 -2.02
C ARG A 120 13.87 22.29 -1.74
N PRO A 121 12.82 23.05 -1.41
CA PRO A 121 11.53 22.49 -0.97
C PRO A 121 10.73 21.79 -2.08
N ASN A 122 11.05 22.09 -3.34
CA ASN A 122 10.36 21.51 -4.50
C ASN A 122 11.31 20.64 -5.30
N LEU A 123 11.01 19.34 -5.41
CA LEU A 123 11.82 18.35 -6.11
C LEU A 123 10.95 17.50 -7.03
N ILE A 124 11.55 17.07 -8.13
CA ILE A 124 11.11 15.91 -8.90
C ILE A 124 12.08 14.79 -8.55
N THR A 125 11.55 13.66 -8.07
CA THR A 125 12.35 12.46 -7.82
C THR A 125 12.27 11.54 -9.02
N ILE A 126 13.38 10.90 -9.34
CA ILE A 126 13.47 9.90 -10.42
C ILE A 126 14.23 8.71 -9.86
N ASP A 127 13.58 7.55 -9.84
CA ASP A 127 14.16 6.26 -9.50
C ASP A 127 14.14 5.36 -10.73
N MET A 128 15.28 5.08 -11.31
CA MET A 128 15.40 4.27 -12.53
C MET A 128 16.08 2.95 -12.23
N GLY A 129 15.33 1.88 -12.33
CA GLY A 129 15.83 0.51 -12.31
C GLY A 129 16.22 -0.03 -13.69
N GLY A 130 16.33 -1.35 -13.81
CA GLY A 130 16.57 -2.01 -15.09
C GLY A 130 15.35 -2.04 -16.02
N THR A 131 14.14 -1.99 -15.46
CA THR A 131 12.87 -2.24 -16.16
C THR A 131 11.96 -1.02 -16.23
N SER A 132 11.94 -0.21 -15.16
CA SER A 132 11.03 0.93 -15.01
C SER A 132 11.73 2.15 -14.44
N LEU A 133 11.09 3.28 -14.65
CA LEU A 133 11.42 4.57 -14.04
C LEU A 133 10.20 5.05 -13.25
N ASP A 134 10.40 5.32 -11.97
CA ASP A 134 9.40 5.90 -11.07
C ASP A 134 9.69 7.38 -10.85
N ALA A 135 8.75 8.24 -11.25
CA ALA A 135 8.84 9.68 -11.05
C ALA A 135 7.84 10.13 -9.98
N SER A 136 8.24 11.03 -9.10
CA SER A 136 7.37 11.56 -8.06
C SER A 136 7.68 13.04 -7.77
N LEU A 137 6.82 13.67 -6.97
CA LEU A 137 6.90 15.08 -6.63
C LEU A 137 7.02 15.29 -5.12
N VAL A 138 7.91 16.18 -4.74
CA VAL A 138 7.97 16.80 -3.41
C VAL A 138 7.67 18.28 -3.59
N LEU A 139 6.64 18.77 -2.91
CA LEU A 139 6.23 20.18 -2.95
C LEU A 139 6.24 20.73 -1.52
N ASP A 140 6.85 21.91 -1.36
CA ASP A 140 7.01 22.58 -0.07
C ASP A 140 7.61 21.68 1.03
N GLY A 141 8.55 20.81 0.63
CA GLY A 141 9.24 19.88 1.52
C GLY A 141 8.42 18.62 1.88
N ALA A 142 7.24 18.44 1.30
CA ALA A 142 6.37 17.29 1.57
C ALA A 142 6.11 16.45 0.31
N PRO A 143 6.05 15.11 0.41
CA PRO A 143 5.61 14.26 -0.66
C PRO A 143 4.15 14.55 -1.04
N VAL A 144 3.86 14.54 -2.34
CA VAL A 144 2.49 14.74 -2.82
C VAL A 144 1.68 13.45 -2.60
N LEU A 145 0.57 13.57 -1.86
CA LEU A 145 -0.40 12.49 -1.69
C LEU A 145 -1.37 12.45 -2.88
N TYR A 146 -1.73 11.25 -3.27
CA TYR A 146 -2.66 10.97 -4.34
C TYR A 146 -3.79 10.07 -3.87
N HIS A 147 -5.03 10.50 -4.16
CA HIS A 147 -6.23 9.73 -3.92
C HIS A 147 -6.79 9.29 -5.27
N GLY A 148 -6.88 7.99 -5.51
CA GLY A 148 -7.33 7.43 -6.78
C GLY A 148 -6.23 6.71 -7.56
N ALA A 149 -5.29 6.10 -6.83
CA ALA A 149 -4.31 5.20 -7.44
C ALA A 149 -5.01 4.05 -8.16
N GLU A 150 -4.37 3.56 -9.22
CA GLU A 150 -4.82 2.39 -9.96
C GLU A 150 -3.73 1.33 -9.99
N PHE A 151 -4.14 0.08 -9.94
CA PHE A 151 -3.27 -1.05 -10.16
C PHE A 151 -3.92 -1.97 -11.22
N GLU A 152 -3.24 -2.13 -12.36
CA GLU A 152 -3.76 -2.91 -13.50
C GLU A 152 -5.18 -2.49 -13.93
N GLY A 153 -5.46 -1.19 -13.93
CA GLY A 153 -6.78 -0.65 -14.27
C GLY A 153 -7.85 -0.77 -13.17
N LEU A 154 -7.47 -1.29 -12.00
CA LEU A 154 -8.36 -1.39 -10.84
C LEU A 154 -8.10 -0.22 -9.89
N PRO A 155 -9.11 0.57 -9.55
CA PRO A 155 -8.94 1.69 -8.63
C PRO A 155 -8.66 1.20 -7.21
N ILE A 156 -7.73 1.88 -6.54
CA ILE A 156 -7.37 1.67 -5.14
C ILE A 156 -7.81 2.87 -4.34
N ASN A 157 -8.71 2.67 -3.39
CA ASN A 157 -9.28 3.72 -2.55
C ASN A 157 -8.57 3.79 -1.17
N THR A 158 -7.25 3.73 -1.20
CA THR A 158 -6.37 4.02 -0.06
C THR A 158 -5.39 5.12 -0.45
N PRO A 159 -5.02 6.03 0.47
CA PRO A 159 -4.01 7.04 0.16
C PRO A 159 -2.69 6.41 -0.27
N SER A 160 -2.08 6.96 -1.31
CA SER A 160 -0.73 6.63 -1.75
C SER A 160 0.06 7.91 -2.03
N LEU A 161 1.37 7.81 -2.12
CA LEU A 161 2.17 8.89 -2.70
C LEU A 161 1.94 8.93 -4.21
N TYR A 162 1.99 10.14 -4.79
CA TYR A 162 1.95 10.32 -6.22
C TYR A 162 3.23 9.77 -6.84
N ILE A 163 3.13 8.62 -7.49
CA ILE A 163 4.21 7.94 -8.17
C ILE A 163 3.73 7.58 -9.57
N HIS A 164 4.45 8.07 -10.59
CA HIS A 164 4.17 7.77 -11.98
C HIS A 164 5.24 6.83 -12.52
N THR A 165 4.84 5.61 -12.84
CA THR A 165 5.75 4.58 -13.35
C THR A 165 5.74 4.57 -14.88
N ILE A 166 6.91 4.59 -15.48
CA ILE A 166 7.12 4.50 -16.91
C ILE A 166 7.90 3.21 -17.19
N GLY A 167 7.44 2.41 -18.15
CA GLY A 167 8.10 1.16 -18.58
C GLY A 167 9.38 1.40 -19.40
N ALA A 168 10.28 2.25 -18.87
CA ALA A 168 11.57 2.55 -19.48
C ALA A 168 12.65 2.49 -18.39
N GLY A 169 13.60 1.60 -18.50
CA GLY A 169 14.70 1.42 -17.54
C GLY A 169 16.06 1.61 -18.17
N GLY A 170 17.11 1.37 -17.42
CA GLY A 170 18.50 1.56 -17.85
C GLY A 170 18.94 0.74 -19.09
N GLY A 171 18.15 -0.26 -19.50
CA GLY A 171 18.35 -1.01 -20.73
C GLY A 171 17.52 -0.55 -21.93
N SER A 172 16.67 0.48 -21.77
CA SER A 172 15.80 0.97 -22.83
C SER A 172 16.58 1.86 -23.80
N LEU A 173 16.39 1.63 -25.11
CA LEU A 173 16.95 2.47 -26.16
C LEU A 173 15.89 3.45 -26.63
N GLY A 174 16.17 4.75 -26.57
CA GLY A 174 15.36 5.79 -27.18
C GLY A 174 15.72 5.93 -28.68
N TYR A 175 14.71 6.01 -29.54
CA TYR A 175 14.84 6.24 -30.96
C TYR A 175 14.34 7.64 -31.32
#